data_146a837c5b7d8801a0adaf402f6aead7
#
_entry.id   146a837c5b7d8801a0adaf402f6aead7
#
_cell.length_a   1.000
_cell.length_b   1.000
_cell.length_c   1.000
_cell.angle_alpha   90.00
_cell.angle_beta   90.00
_cell.angle_gamma   90.00
#
_symmetry.space_group_name_H-M   'P 1'
#
loop_
_entity.id
_entity.type
_entity.pdbx_description
1 polymer ?
#
loop_
_entity_poly.entity_id
_entity_poly.type
_entity_poly.pdbx_seq_one_letter_code
_entity_poly.pdbx_strand_id
1 'polypeptide(L)'
;MKSHLTLLSILIAGFAHAQDLTPLSDLMKTAWPKNRAIQVVFHGHSVPAGFHKTPEVKTFESYPHLVHVKLKEQYPLAIINVITTAIGGENSIPGAARFERDVLSLKPDIIFIDYALNDRRQPDEKVEAAWLAMITAAKNTKVPVVLLTPTGDSSAKLDDPKDPLNLRAELIRKIAKDQGVLIADVFAVWKAEIEKGTPQTEILSQVNHPNLKGHTLAAETIFKALVEAGLKK
;
A
#
# COMPACT_ATOMS: atom_id res chain seq x y z
N MET A 1 16.75 58.62 9.20
CA MET A 1 15.80 57.62 9.67
C MET A 1 15.63 56.57 8.61
N LYS A 2 16.23 55.37 8.78
CA LYS A 2 16.11 54.24 7.82
C LYS A 2 15.11 53.27 8.45
N SER A 3 13.95 53.13 7.80
CA SER A 3 12.88 52.22 8.19
C SER A 3 13.24 50.82 7.71
N HIS A 4 13.49 49.88 8.62
CA HIS A 4 13.64 48.44 8.31
C HIS A 4 12.25 47.81 8.27
N LEU A 5 11.81 47.46 7.07
CA LEU A 5 10.61 46.65 6.88
C LEU A 5 11.00 45.17 7.07
N THR A 6 10.62 44.59 8.21
CA THR A 6 10.80 43.15 8.49
C THR A 6 9.65 42.39 7.82
N LEU A 7 9.97 41.65 6.75
CA LEU A 7 9.02 40.72 6.13
C LEU A 7 8.82 39.52 7.05
N LEU A 8 7.66 39.41 7.66
CA LEU A 8 7.23 38.24 8.44
C LEU A 8 6.74 37.17 7.45
N SER A 9 7.57 36.18 7.16
CA SER A 9 7.18 35.03 6.38
C SER A 9 6.26 34.13 7.23
N ILE A 10 4.97 34.16 6.97
CA ILE A 10 4.00 33.24 7.58
C ILE A 10 4.19 31.89 6.90
N LEU A 11 4.84 30.96 7.60
CA LEU A 11 4.90 29.56 7.22
C LEU A 11 3.50 28.96 7.47
N ILE A 12 2.68 28.88 6.43
CA ILE A 12 1.42 28.12 6.49
C ILE A 12 1.82 26.66 6.48
N ALA A 13 1.87 26.04 7.67
CA ALA A 13 1.92 24.60 7.81
C ALA A 13 0.58 24.04 7.27
N GLY A 14 0.55 23.73 5.99
CA GLY A 14 -0.58 23.04 5.38
C GLY A 14 -0.70 21.65 6.06
N PHE A 15 -1.78 21.45 6.81
CA PHE A 15 -2.16 20.09 7.21
C PHE A 15 -2.35 19.30 5.91
N ALA A 16 -1.46 18.36 5.68
CA ALA A 16 -1.62 17.42 4.57
C ALA A 16 -2.91 16.63 4.82
N HIS A 17 -3.98 17.01 4.13
CA HIS A 17 -5.21 16.24 4.14
C HIS A 17 -4.92 14.90 3.49
N ALA A 18 -5.33 13.81 4.13
CA ALA A 18 -5.29 12.49 3.51
C ALA A 18 -6.01 12.54 2.14
N GLN A 19 -5.47 11.83 1.16
CA GLN A 19 -6.01 11.82 -0.20
C GLN A 19 -7.49 11.38 -0.18
N ASP A 20 -8.37 12.18 -0.83
CA ASP A 20 -9.79 11.86 -0.98
C ASP A 20 -10.01 11.00 -2.23
N LEU A 21 -10.63 9.85 -2.05
CA LEU A 21 -10.98 8.91 -3.12
C LEU A 21 -12.41 9.09 -3.65
N THR A 22 -13.16 10.10 -3.22
CA THR A 22 -14.50 10.40 -3.73
C THR A 22 -14.52 10.52 -5.27
N PRO A 23 -13.57 11.20 -5.93
CA PRO A 23 -13.56 11.26 -7.39
C PRO A 23 -13.38 9.88 -8.06
N LEU A 24 -12.59 8.99 -7.46
CA LEU A 24 -12.42 7.63 -7.95
C LEU A 24 -13.69 6.80 -7.72
N SER A 25 -14.36 6.99 -6.58
CA SER A 25 -15.66 6.38 -6.29
C SER A 25 -16.71 6.76 -7.33
N ASP A 26 -16.81 8.04 -7.68
CA ASP A 26 -17.78 8.53 -8.68
C ASP A 26 -17.48 7.98 -10.07
N LEU A 27 -16.20 7.85 -10.41
CA LEU A 27 -15.78 7.22 -11.66
C LEU A 27 -16.19 5.73 -11.71
N MET A 28 -16.06 5.00 -10.60
CA MET A 28 -16.47 3.60 -10.48
C MET A 28 -18.00 3.40 -10.53
N LYS A 29 -18.79 4.41 -10.20
CA LYS A 29 -20.26 4.41 -10.30
C LYS A 29 -20.76 4.70 -11.71
N THR A 30 -19.89 5.23 -12.57
CA THR A 30 -20.29 5.61 -13.93
C THR A 30 -20.64 4.38 -14.76
N ALA A 31 -21.85 4.39 -15.33
CA ALA A 31 -22.36 3.31 -16.18
C ALA A 31 -21.94 3.47 -17.64
N TRP A 32 -21.94 2.36 -18.37
CA TRP A 32 -21.81 2.37 -19.83
C TRP A 32 -22.94 3.23 -20.47
N PRO A 33 -22.73 3.99 -21.54
CA PRO A 33 -21.47 4.11 -22.33
C PRO A 33 -20.50 5.18 -21.85
N LYS A 34 -20.69 5.77 -20.66
CA LYS A 34 -19.87 6.88 -20.15
C LYS A 34 -18.69 6.40 -19.27
N ASN A 35 -18.67 5.12 -18.93
CA ASN A 35 -17.58 4.54 -18.13
C ASN A 35 -16.33 4.29 -18.96
N ARG A 36 -15.21 4.16 -18.26
CA ARG A 36 -13.93 3.67 -18.78
C ARG A 36 -13.31 2.63 -17.86
N ALA A 37 -12.30 1.95 -18.32
CA ALA A 37 -11.53 1.06 -17.47
C ALA A 37 -10.78 1.85 -16.38
N ILE A 38 -10.82 1.33 -15.15
CA ILE A 38 -10.10 1.80 -13.97
C ILE A 38 -8.87 0.92 -13.79
N GLN A 39 -7.69 1.54 -13.68
CA GLN A 39 -6.42 0.84 -13.50
C GLN A 39 -6.01 0.88 -12.04
N VAL A 40 -6.07 -0.24 -11.35
CA VAL A 40 -5.65 -0.44 -9.96
C VAL A 40 -4.32 -1.18 -9.99
N VAL A 41 -3.24 -0.54 -9.56
CA VAL A 41 -1.89 -1.14 -9.66
C VAL A 41 -1.33 -1.44 -8.28
N PHE A 42 -0.91 -2.69 -8.09
CA PHE A 42 -0.18 -3.16 -6.91
C PHE A 42 1.29 -3.36 -7.26
N HIS A 43 2.15 -2.59 -6.63
CA HIS A 43 3.60 -2.61 -6.84
C HIS A 43 4.30 -3.11 -5.59
N GLY A 44 5.12 -4.16 -5.74
CA GLY A 44 5.69 -4.78 -4.54
C GLY A 44 6.53 -6.03 -4.82
N HIS A 45 6.50 -6.94 -3.88
CA HIS A 45 7.33 -8.13 -3.82
C HIS A 45 6.50 -9.44 -3.94
N SER A 46 7.01 -10.55 -3.36
CA SER A 46 6.38 -11.87 -3.46
C SER A 46 4.96 -11.94 -2.88
N VAL A 47 4.66 -11.18 -1.81
CA VAL A 47 3.35 -11.26 -1.16
C VAL A 47 2.23 -10.77 -2.09
N PRO A 48 2.24 -9.54 -2.64
CA PRO A 48 1.23 -9.13 -3.59
C PRO A 48 1.20 -9.98 -4.87
N ALA A 49 2.32 -10.59 -5.28
CA ALA A 49 2.35 -11.54 -6.40
C ALA A 49 1.60 -12.85 -6.10
N GLY A 50 1.34 -13.16 -4.82
CA GLY A 50 0.64 -14.37 -4.40
C GLY A 50 1.54 -15.58 -4.14
N PHE A 51 2.83 -15.38 -3.85
CA PHE A 51 3.70 -16.48 -3.45
C PHE A 51 3.12 -17.16 -2.20
N HIS A 52 3.06 -18.49 -2.27
CA HIS A 52 2.57 -19.36 -1.21
C HIS A 52 3.73 -20.20 -0.65
N LYS A 53 3.64 -21.54 -0.64
CA LYS A 53 4.80 -22.40 -0.41
C LYS A 53 5.62 -22.43 -1.70
N THR A 54 6.85 -21.95 -1.64
CA THR A 54 7.74 -21.93 -2.81
C THR A 54 7.90 -23.34 -3.41
N PRO A 55 7.74 -23.54 -4.72
CA PRO A 55 7.63 -22.51 -5.78
C PRO A 55 6.19 -22.11 -6.16
N GLU A 56 5.19 -22.47 -5.39
CA GLU A 56 3.77 -22.25 -5.71
C GLU A 56 3.40 -20.76 -5.62
N VAL A 57 2.66 -20.26 -6.62
CA VAL A 57 2.12 -18.91 -6.70
C VAL A 57 0.61 -19.02 -6.87
N LYS A 58 -0.14 -18.46 -5.91
CA LYS A 58 -1.61 -18.49 -5.86
C LYS A 58 -2.17 -17.09 -6.09
N THR A 59 -2.03 -16.58 -7.29
CA THR A 59 -2.42 -15.21 -7.66
C THR A 59 -3.88 -14.91 -7.29
N PHE A 60 -4.80 -15.86 -7.45
CA PHE A 60 -6.22 -15.66 -7.14
C PHE A 60 -6.55 -15.72 -5.65
N GLU A 61 -5.63 -16.18 -4.80
CA GLU A 61 -5.74 -16.11 -3.34
C GLU A 61 -5.03 -14.88 -2.77
N SER A 62 -4.28 -14.11 -3.59
CA SER A 62 -3.52 -12.94 -3.15
C SER A 62 -4.44 -11.74 -2.84
N TYR A 63 -4.03 -10.89 -1.92
CA TYR A 63 -4.82 -9.73 -1.52
C TYR A 63 -5.14 -8.75 -2.67
N PRO A 64 -4.31 -8.55 -3.73
CA PRO A 64 -4.71 -7.73 -4.86
C PRO A 64 -5.95 -8.27 -5.57
N HIS A 65 -6.02 -9.61 -5.75
CA HIS A 65 -7.20 -10.24 -6.35
C HIS A 65 -8.42 -10.15 -5.41
N LEU A 66 -8.23 -10.39 -4.12
CA LEU A 66 -9.33 -10.30 -3.14
C LEU A 66 -9.87 -8.86 -3.03
N VAL A 67 -9.02 -7.84 -3.13
CA VAL A 67 -9.45 -6.44 -3.24
C VAL A 67 -10.23 -6.20 -4.53
N HIS A 68 -9.80 -6.80 -5.66
CA HIS A 68 -10.55 -6.72 -6.92
C HIS A 68 -11.97 -7.27 -6.77
N VAL A 69 -12.12 -8.43 -6.14
CA VAL A 69 -13.45 -9.02 -5.87
C VAL A 69 -14.32 -8.05 -5.06
N LYS A 70 -13.78 -7.52 -3.93
CA LYS A 70 -14.50 -6.55 -3.08
C LYS A 70 -14.89 -5.28 -3.83
N LEU A 71 -14.00 -4.75 -4.67
CA LEU A 71 -14.30 -3.58 -5.52
C LEU A 71 -15.43 -3.89 -6.52
N LYS A 72 -15.42 -5.06 -7.14
CA LYS A 72 -16.46 -5.47 -8.07
C LYS A 72 -17.81 -5.71 -7.41
N GLU A 73 -17.83 -6.25 -6.20
CA GLU A 73 -19.05 -6.39 -5.39
C GLU A 73 -19.65 -5.02 -5.02
N GLN A 74 -18.79 -4.05 -4.69
CA GLN A 74 -19.22 -2.70 -4.33
C GLN A 74 -19.62 -1.88 -5.57
N TYR A 75 -18.90 -2.02 -6.69
CA TYR A 75 -19.08 -1.26 -7.92
C TYR A 75 -19.34 -2.18 -9.14
N PRO A 76 -20.52 -2.80 -9.22
CA PRO A 76 -20.82 -3.79 -10.26
C PRO A 76 -20.76 -3.23 -11.68
N LEU A 77 -20.98 -1.91 -11.86
CA LEU A 77 -20.95 -1.24 -13.16
C LEU A 77 -19.52 -0.88 -13.63
N ALA A 78 -18.54 -0.85 -12.74
CA ALA A 78 -17.18 -0.45 -13.07
C ALA A 78 -16.46 -1.53 -13.87
N ILE A 79 -15.66 -1.09 -14.85
CA ILE A 79 -14.66 -1.93 -15.51
C ILE A 79 -13.34 -1.73 -14.74
N ILE A 80 -12.90 -2.74 -14.00
CA ILE A 80 -11.73 -2.64 -13.13
C ILE A 80 -10.67 -3.62 -13.59
N ASN A 81 -9.47 -3.12 -13.87
CA ASN A 81 -8.28 -3.92 -14.12
C ASN A 81 -7.40 -3.83 -12.87
N VAL A 82 -7.08 -4.95 -12.26
CA VAL A 82 -6.08 -5.06 -11.21
C VAL A 82 -4.80 -5.61 -11.81
N ILE A 83 -3.73 -4.84 -11.73
CA ILE A 83 -2.43 -5.15 -12.29
C ILE A 83 -1.42 -5.25 -11.17
N THR A 84 -0.72 -6.38 -11.11
CA THR A 84 0.33 -6.61 -10.11
C THR A 84 1.69 -6.55 -10.80
N THR A 85 2.48 -5.52 -10.47
CA THR A 85 3.86 -5.34 -10.98
C THR A 85 4.90 -5.81 -9.97
N ALA A 86 4.57 -6.80 -9.17
CA ALA A 86 5.37 -7.32 -8.08
C ALA A 86 6.43 -8.33 -8.57
N ILE A 87 7.62 -8.30 -7.95
CA ILE A 87 8.73 -9.21 -8.24
C ILE A 87 9.16 -9.91 -6.94
N GLY A 88 9.19 -11.23 -6.95
CA GLY A 88 9.59 -12.03 -5.78
C GLY A 88 10.97 -11.66 -5.25
N GLY A 89 11.10 -11.46 -3.93
CA GLY A 89 12.36 -11.11 -3.26
C GLY A 89 12.79 -9.64 -3.38
N GLU A 90 12.09 -8.82 -4.16
CA GLU A 90 12.44 -7.42 -4.37
C GLU A 90 12.17 -6.57 -3.11
N ASN A 91 13.00 -5.55 -2.88
CA ASN A 91 12.81 -4.48 -1.90
C ASN A 91 12.51 -3.15 -2.60
N SER A 92 12.25 -2.09 -1.83
CA SER A 92 11.82 -0.79 -2.37
C SER A 92 12.86 -0.11 -3.28
N ILE A 93 14.16 -0.38 -3.10
CA ILE A 93 15.23 0.31 -3.85
C ILE A 93 15.17 -0.03 -5.35
N PRO A 94 15.26 -1.31 -5.80
CA PRO A 94 15.02 -1.65 -7.19
C PRO A 94 13.58 -1.41 -7.63
N GLY A 95 12.59 -1.55 -6.72
CA GLY A 95 11.19 -1.20 -7.01
C GLY A 95 11.03 0.24 -7.46
N ALA A 96 11.64 1.18 -6.75
CA ALA A 96 11.64 2.60 -7.11
C ALA A 96 12.32 2.86 -8.47
N ALA A 97 13.41 2.15 -8.78
CA ALA A 97 14.13 2.34 -10.04
C ALA A 97 13.31 1.95 -11.28
N ARG A 98 12.34 1.06 -11.15
CA ARG A 98 11.44 0.63 -12.25
C ARG A 98 10.04 1.23 -12.19
N PHE A 99 9.74 2.07 -11.18
CA PHE A 99 8.39 2.55 -10.91
C PHE A 99 7.76 3.30 -12.08
N GLU A 100 8.50 4.19 -12.73
CA GLU A 100 8.01 4.95 -13.88
C GLU A 100 7.67 4.01 -15.06
N ARG A 101 8.59 3.10 -15.38
CA ARG A 101 8.44 2.16 -16.50
C ARG A 101 7.32 1.15 -16.26
N ASP A 102 7.23 0.56 -15.07
CA ASP A 102 6.36 -0.59 -14.81
C ASP A 102 5.03 -0.22 -14.15
N VAL A 103 4.93 0.98 -13.56
CA VAL A 103 3.72 1.43 -12.85
C VAL A 103 3.09 2.63 -13.55
N LEU A 104 3.80 3.75 -13.69
CA LEU A 104 3.20 4.98 -14.24
C LEU A 104 2.84 4.85 -15.73
N SER A 105 3.58 4.05 -16.50
CA SER A 105 3.26 3.75 -17.90
C SER A 105 1.89 3.09 -18.08
N LEU A 106 1.39 2.41 -17.07
CA LEU A 106 0.05 1.78 -17.05
C LEU A 106 -1.08 2.78 -16.86
N LYS A 107 -0.76 4.06 -16.63
CA LYS A 107 -1.73 5.14 -16.35
C LYS A 107 -2.70 4.77 -15.22
N PRO A 108 -2.19 4.45 -14.02
CA PRO A 108 -3.00 3.99 -12.91
C PRO A 108 -3.97 5.07 -12.43
N ASP A 109 -5.12 4.63 -11.92
CA ASP A 109 -6.09 5.46 -11.20
C ASP A 109 -5.84 5.44 -9.69
N ILE A 110 -5.17 4.41 -9.20
CA ILE A 110 -4.70 4.25 -7.82
C ILE A 110 -3.52 3.28 -7.77
N ILE A 111 -2.56 3.57 -6.91
CA ILE A 111 -1.34 2.75 -6.74
C ILE A 111 -1.24 2.28 -5.29
N PHE A 112 -0.94 1.00 -5.11
CA PHE A 112 -0.59 0.39 -3.83
C PHE A 112 0.90 0.03 -3.84
N ILE A 113 1.64 0.40 -2.78
CA ILE A 113 3.07 0.13 -2.65
C ILE A 113 3.31 -0.77 -1.43
N ASP A 114 3.91 -1.94 -1.65
CA ASP A 114 4.21 -2.94 -0.63
C ASP A 114 5.64 -3.49 -0.77
N TYR A 115 6.57 -2.96 0.03
CA TYR A 115 7.96 -3.41 0.09
C TYR A 115 8.49 -3.60 1.51
N ALA A 116 7.73 -3.16 2.52
CA ALA A 116 8.19 -3.04 3.89
C ALA A 116 8.76 -4.35 4.47
N LEU A 117 8.20 -5.51 4.09
CA LEU A 117 8.67 -6.83 4.53
C LEU A 117 10.13 -7.09 4.09
N ASN A 118 10.47 -6.81 2.85
CA ASN A 118 11.81 -7.05 2.31
C ASN A 118 12.79 -5.91 2.60
N ASP A 119 12.28 -4.74 2.93
CA ASP A 119 13.07 -3.58 3.33
C ASP A 119 13.73 -3.73 4.70
N ARG A 120 13.25 -4.64 5.55
CA ARG A 120 13.72 -4.81 6.93
C ARG A 120 15.23 -5.03 7.10
N ARG A 121 15.93 -5.41 6.03
CA ARG A 121 17.39 -5.64 6.01
C ARG A 121 18.15 -4.53 5.28
N GLN A 122 17.44 -3.51 4.79
CA GLN A 122 18.05 -2.39 4.07
C GLN A 122 18.28 -1.20 5.00
N PRO A 123 19.28 -0.34 4.73
CA PRO A 123 19.49 0.89 5.48
C PRO A 123 18.26 1.82 5.39
N ASP A 124 17.84 2.38 6.52
CA ASP A 124 16.63 3.20 6.63
C ASP A 124 16.62 4.38 5.66
N GLU A 125 17.75 5.09 5.53
CA GLU A 125 17.89 6.23 4.61
C GLU A 125 17.63 5.84 3.15
N LYS A 126 18.10 4.67 2.72
CA LYS A 126 17.88 4.19 1.35
C LYS A 126 16.44 3.77 1.12
N VAL A 127 15.83 3.15 2.14
CA VAL A 127 14.41 2.77 2.10
C VAL A 127 13.55 4.03 2.03
N GLU A 128 13.74 4.98 2.95
CA GLU A 128 12.98 6.23 2.97
C GLU A 128 13.11 6.96 1.63
N ALA A 129 14.32 7.10 1.09
CA ALA A 129 14.55 7.72 -0.21
C ALA A 129 13.79 7.01 -1.36
N ALA A 130 13.77 5.67 -1.39
CA ALA A 130 13.08 4.89 -2.40
C ALA A 130 11.54 5.06 -2.32
N TRP A 131 10.97 5.01 -1.12
CA TRP A 131 9.54 5.24 -0.92
C TRP A 131 9.14 6.66 -1.30
N LEU A 132 9.92 7.68 -0.89
CA LEU A 132 9.68 9.07 -1.24
C LEU A 132 9.77 9.31 -2.75
N ALA A 133 10.68 8.66 -3.46
CA ALA A 133 10.81 8.76 -4.91
C ALA A 133 9.54 8.24 -5.61
N MET A 134 9.02 7.07 -5.22
CA MET A 134 7.77 6.51 -5.78
C MET A 134 6.56 7.40 -5.48
N ILE A 135 6.43 7.88 -4.25
CA ILE A 135 5.34 8.78 -3.84
C ILE A 135 5.39 10.09 -4.62
N THR A 136 6.57 10.69 -4.76
CA THR A 136 6.75 11.94 -5.51
C THR A 136 6.38 11.76 -6.98
N ALA A 137 6.84 10.68 -7.61
CA ALA A 137 6.52 10.37 -8.99
C ALA A 137 5.01 10.20 -9.21
N ALA A 138 4.30 9.49 -8.31
CA ALA A 138 2.86 9.35 -8.35
C ALA A 138 2.12 10.68 -8.15
N LYS A 139 2.55 11.50 -7.17
CA LYS A 139 1.97 12.83 -6.92
C LYS A 139 2.10 13.76 -8.11
N ASN A 140 3.22 13.70 -8.84
CA ASN A 140 3.44 14.49 -10.05
C ASN A 140 2.40 14.16 -11.16
N THR A 141 1.87 12.93 -11.15
CA THR A 141 0.80 12.49 -12.05
C THR A 141 -0.60 12.62 -11.44
N LYS A 142 -0.71 13.11 -10.19
CA LYS A 142 -1.95 13.26 -9.41
C LYS A 142 -2.65 11.93 -9.13
N VAL A 143 -1.93 10.84 -9.14
CA VAL A 143 -2.48 9.50 -8.83
C VAL A 143 -2.44 9.27 -7.32
N PRO A 144 -3.54 8.88 -6.68
CA PRO A 144 -3.57 8.52 -5.27
C PRO A 144 -2.71 7.29 -4.99
N VAL A 145 -2.03 7.32 -3.83
CA VAL A 145 -1.12 6.28 -3.36
C VAL A 145 -1.59 5.75 -2.01
N VAL A 146 -1.60 4.44 -1.88
CA VAL A 146 -1.83 3.73 -0.63
C VAL A 146 -0.56 2.97 -0.27
N LEU A 147 0.05 3.30 0.87
CA LEU A 147 1.19 2.55 1.39
C LEU A 147 0.69 1.37 2.23
N LEU A 148 1.35 0.23 2.11
CA LEU A 148 1.05 -0.93 2.94
C LEU A 148 2.17 -1.11 3.98
N THR A 149 1.79 -1.26 5.25
CA THR A 149 2.68 -1.83 6.25
C THR A 149 2.81 -3.35 6.01
N PRO A 150 3.90 -4.01 6.46
CA PRO A 150 4.17 -5.39 6.08
C PRO A 150 3.10 -6.36 6.59
N THR A 151 2.98 -7.50 5.93
CA THR A 151 2.41 -8.70 6.53
C THR A 151 3.40 -9.29 7.55
N GLY A 152 2.97 -10.29 8.34
CA GLY A 152 3.83 -10.91 9.34
C GLY A 152 4.92 -11.82 8.75
N ASP A 153 5.84 -12.19 9.63
CA ASP A 153 6.91 -13.15 9.40
C ASP A 153 7.07 -14.00 10.67
N SER A 154 7.06 -15.32 10.54
CA SER A 154 7.12 -16.22 11.70
C SER A 154 8.44 -16.16 12.48
N SER A 155 9.49 -15.57 11.89
CA SER A 155 10.77 -15.32 12.55
C SER A 155 10.83 -13.97 13.29
N ALA A 156 9.85 -13.07 13.08
CA ALA A 156 9.80 -11.77 13.71
C ALA A 156 9.33 -11.87 15.18
N LYS A 157 9.95 -11.05 16.03
CA LYS A 157 9.54 -10.87 17.42
C LYS A 157 8.57 -9.71 17.51
N LEU A 158 7.28 -10.00 17.28
CA LEU A 158 6.25 -8.95 17.15
C LEU A 158 6.10 -8.08 18.42
N ASP A 159 6.47 -8.63 19.60
CA ASP A 159 6.42 -7.91 20.89
C ASP A 159 7.66 -7.02 21.13
N ASP A 160 8.75 -7.22 20.39
CA ASP A 160 9.96 -6.43 20.50
C ASP A 160 9.88 -5.19 19.61
N PRO A 161 9.77 -3.97 20.17
CA PRO A 161 9.70 -2.75 19.37
C PRO A 161 10.96 -2.50 18.53
N LYS A 162 12.07 -3.20 18.82
CA LYS A 162 13.33 -3.12 18.06
C LYS A 162 13.41 -4.18 16.95
N ASP A 163 12.45 -5.08 16.85
CA ASP A 163 12.43 -6.03 15.73
C ASP A 163 12.41 -5.26 14.40
N PRO A 164 13.23 -5.65 13.42
CA PRO A 164 13.29 -4.94 12.13
C PRO A 164 11.94 -4.79 11.43
N LEU A 165 11.00 -5.72 11.64
CA LEU A 165 9.67 -5.63 11.03
C LEU A 165 8.81 -4.55 11.71
N ASN A 166 8.87 -4.44 13.06
CA ASN A 166 8.23 -3.35 13.80
C ASN A 166 8.78 -1.99 13.37
N LEU A 167 10.12 -1.85 13.34
CA LEU A 167 10.76 -0.59 12.91
C LEU A 167 10.36 -0.20 11.49
N ARG A 168 10.24 -1.18 10.59
CA ARG A 168 9.83 -0.91 9.21
C ARG A 168 8.37 -0.49 9.11
N ALA A 169 7.48 -1.10 9.88
CA ALA A 169 6.08 -0.67 9.95
C ALA A 169 5.96 0.78 10.44
N GLU A 170 6.71 1.16 11.48
CA GLU A 170 6.75 2.55 11.98
C GLU A 170 7.29 3.53 10.94
N LEU A 171 8.33 3.17 10.21
CA LEU A 171 8.87 4.02 9.14
C LEU A 171 7.79 4.28 8.07
N ILE A 172 7.06 3.25 7.63
CA ILE A 172 6.01 3.42 6.62
C ILE A 172 4.85 4.27 7.14
N ARG A 173 4.44 4.11 8.41
CA ARG A 173 3.45 4.99 9.06
C ARG A 173 3.90 6.45 9.07
N LYS A 174 5.17 6.68 9.44
CA LYS A 174 5.78 8.03 9.42
C LYS A 174 5.74 8.61 8.01
N ILE A 175 6.22 7.88 7.01
CA ILE A 175 6.24 8.33 5.61
C ILE A 175 4.81 8.66 5.13
N ALA A 176 3.83 7.79 5.38
CA ALA A 176 2.46 8.04 4.98
C ALA A 176 1.90 9.35 5.57
N LYS A 177 2.11 9.55 6.88
CA LYS A 177 1.70 10.75 7.60
C LYS A 177 2.39 12.01 7.04
N ASP A 178 3.72 11.99 6.93
CA ASP A 178 4.51 13.14 6.49
C ASP A 178 4.22 13.52 5.04
N GLN A 179 3.90 12.54 4.22
CA GLN A 179 3.54 12.74 2.82
C GLN A 179 2.05 12.98 2.58
N GLY A 180 1.17 12.82 3.58
CA GLY A 180 -0.28 12.96 3.41
C GLY A 180 -0.86 11.98 2.40
N VAL A 181 -0.32 10.75 2.33
CA VAL A 181 -0.83 9.67 1.49
C VAL A 181 -1.58 8.64 2.34
N LEU A 182 -2.40 7.83 1.70
CA LEU A 182 -3.17 6.81 2.39
C LEU A 182 -2.27 5.68 2.91
N ILE A 183 -2.72 5.02 3.96
CA ILE A 183 -2.07 3.84 4.52
C ILE A 183 -3.10 2.74 4.78
N ALA A 184 -2.76 1.52 4.39
CA ALA A 184 -3.41 0.30 4.85
C ALA A 184 -2.49 -0.38 5.87
N ASP A 185 -2.83 -0.23 7.16
CA ASP A 185 -1.98 -0.73 8.25
C ASP A 185 -2.22 -2.22 8.51
N VAL A 186 -1.76 -3.03 7.56
CA VAL A 186 -1.88 -4.50 7.60
C VAL A 186 -1.16 -5.07 8.81
N PHE A 187 0.01 -4.49 9.18
CA PHE A 187 0.80 -4.98 10.29
C PHE A 187 0.10 -4.83 11.64
N ALA A 188 -0.62 -3.72 11.86
CA ALA A 188 -1.41 -3.54 13.07
C ALA A 188 -2.51 -4.60 13.22
N VAL A 189 -3.22 -4.90 12.13
CA VAL A 189 -4.26 -5.94 12.12
C VAL A 189 -3.65 -7.32 12.29
N TRP A 190 -2.48 -7.58 11.70
CA TRP A 190 -1.74 -8.82 11.87
C TRP A 190 -1.36 -9.06 13.32
N LYS A 191 -0.77 -8.06 13.98
CA LYS A 191 -0.44 -8.13 15.42
C LYS A 191 -1.67 -8.39 16.28
N ALA A 192 -2.74 -7.64 16.05
CA ALA A 192 -3.99 -7.81 16.77
C ALA A 192 -4.59 -9.22 16.61
N GLU A 193 -4.42 -9.85 15.45
CA GLU A 193 -4.88 -11.22 15.23
C GLU A 193 -4.05 -12.23 16.05
N ILE A 194 -2.73 -12.02 16.12
CA ILE A 194 -1.84 -12.85 16.97
C ILE A 194 -2.16 -12.66 18.46
N GLU A 195 -2.39 -11.42 18.90
CA GLU A 195 -2.75 -11.08 20.28
C GLU A 195 -4.09 -11.73 20.73
N LYS A 196 -5.02 -11.96 19.79
CA LYS A 196 -6.26 -12.73 20.02
C LYS A 196 -6.02 -14.23 20.20
N GLY A 197 -4.79 -14.71 20.00
CA GLY A 197 -4.41 -16.11 20.14
C GLY A 197 -4.34 -16.90 18.83
N THR A 198 -4.49 -16.27 17.66
CA THR A 198 -4.32 -16.95 16.37
C THR A 198 -2.83 -17.21 16.13
N PRO A 199 -2.36 -18.44 16.03
CA PRO A 199 -0.96 -18.74 15.72
C PRO A 199 -0.58 -18.21 14.33
N GLN A 200 0.65 -17.71 14.15
CA GLN A 200 1.11 -17.25 12.82
C GLN A 200 1.02 -18.34 11.75
N THR A 201 1.15 -19.61 12.12
CA THR A 201 1.03 -20.77 11.24
C THR A 201 -0.35 -20.94 10.62
N GLU A 202 -1.40 -20.33 11.21
CA GLU A 202 -2.75 -20.36 10.65
C GLU A 202 -2.99 -19.26 9.59
N ILE A 203 -2.14 -18.25 9.53
CA ILE A 203 -2.25 -17.12 8.61
C ILE A 203 -1.07 -17.01 7.65
N LEU A 204 -0.05 -17.85 7.83
CA LEU A 204 1.09 -18.02 6.94
C LEU A 204 1.06 -19.39 6.25
N SER A 205 1.49 -19.45 5.01
CA SER A 205 1.74 -20.69 4.26
C SER A 205 3.17 -21.19 4.45
N GLN A 206 4.09 -20.27 4.66
CA GLN A 206 5.50 -20.49 5.04
C GLN A 206 6.00 -19.25 5.80
N VAL A 207 7.30 -19.14 6.07
CA VAL A 207 7.92 -18.15 6.97
C VAL A 207 7.32 -16.75 6.88
N ASN A 208 7.15 -16.23 5.67
CA ASN A 208 6.72 -14.83 5.43
C ASN A 208 5.75 -14.67 4.25
N HIS A 209 5.19 -15.75 3.76
CA HIS A 209 4.14 -15.71 2.76
C HIS A 209 2.79 -16.03 3.40
N PRO A 210 1.81 -15.14 3.32
CA PRO A 210 0.46 -15.41 3.80
C PRO A 210 -0.18 -16.61 3.08
N ASN A 211 -1.07 -17.30 3.77
CA ASN A 211 -2.06 -18.18 3.14
C ASN A 211 -3.32 -17.36 2.83
N LEU A 212 -4.39 -18.01 2.35
CA LEU A 212 -5.65 -17.33 2.03
C LEU A 212 -6.20 -16.52 3.23
N LYS A 213 -6.12 -17.04 4.46
CA LYS A 213 -6.58 -16.31 5.67
C LYS A 213 -5.76 -15.02 5.89
N GLY A 214 -4.43 -15.10 5.77
CA GLY A 214 -3.56 -13.93 5.89
C GLY A 214 -3.76 -12.91 4.76
N HIS A 215 -3.94 -13.37 3.52
CA HIS A 215 -4.30 -12.49 2.40
C HIS A 215 -5.68 -11.85 2.59
N THR A 216 -6.65 -12.56 3.18
CA THR A 216 -7.97 -11.99 3.48
C THR A 216 -7.87 -10.87 4.50
N LEU A 217 -7.09 -11.04 5.58
CA LEU A 217 -6.83 -9.98 6.55
C LEU A 217 -6.25 -8.72 5.89
N ALA A 218 -5.26 -8.89 5.00
CA ALA A 218 -4.68 -7.79 4.26
C ALA A 218 -5.71 -7.11 3.34
N ALA A 219 -6.48 -7.89 2.57
CA ALA A 219 -7.49 -7.37 1.66
C ALA A 219 -8.60 -6.57 2.37
N GLU A 220 -9.06 -7.06 3.52
CA GLU A 220 -10.05 -6.37 4.35
C GLU A 220 -9.51 -5.06 4.91
N THR A 221 -8.26 -5.06 5.37
CA THR A 221 -7.59 -3.85 5.86
C THR A 221 -7.45 -2.81 4.75
N ILE A 222 -7.00 -3.22 3.56
CA ILE A 222 -6.89 -2.36 2.39
C ILE A 222 -8.27 -1.79 2.02
N PHE A 223 -9.28 -2.65 1.90
CA PHE A 223 -10.62 -2.23 1.50
C PHE A 223 -11.24 -1.25 2.50
N LYS A 224 -11.05 -1.49 3.81
CA LYS A 224 -11.47 -0.57 4.87
C LYS A 224 -10.82 0.80 4.70
N ALA A 225 -9.50 0.85 4.49
CA ALA A 225 -8.79 2.12 4.28
C ALA A 225 -9.31 2.89 3.06
N LEU A 226 -9.66 2.20 1.96
CA LEU A 226 -10.27 2.81 0.79
C LEU A 226 -11.66 3.40 1.09
N VAL A 227 -12.49 2.69 1.83
CA VAL A 227 -13.84 3.15 2.22
C VAL A 227 -13.76 4.38 3.14
N GLU A 228 -12.84 4.38 4.10
CA GLU A 228 -12.58 5.51 4.99
C GLU A 228 -12.08 6.73 4.23
N ALA A 229 -11.32 6.54 3.15
CA ALA A 229 -10.81 7.59 2.28
C ALA A 229 -11.83 8.10 1.24
N GLY A 230 -13.07 7.61 1.24
CA GLY A 230 -14.12 8.13 0.34
C GLY A 230 -14.60 7.16 -0.73
N LEU A 231 -14.07 5.92 -0.80
CA LEU A 231 -14.53 4.91 -1.77
C LEU A 231 -15.86 4.27 -1.29
N LYS A 232 -16.96 5.03 -1.34
CA LYS A 232 -18.27 4.65 -0.80
C LYS A 232 -19.29 4.40 -1.92
N LYS A 233 -20.24 3.48 -1.66
CA LYS A 233 -21.44 3.29 -2.53
C LYS A 233 -22.22 4.58 -2.72
#